data_ef8bea3ae3eb4ad549584addfa831dce
#
_entry.id   ef8bea3ae3eb4ad549584addfa831dce
#
_cell.length_a   1.000
_cell.length_b   1.000
_cell.length_c   1.000
_cell.angle_alpha   90.00
_cell.angle_beta   90.00
_cell.angle_gamma   90.00
#
_symmetry.space_group_name_H-M   'P 1'
#
loop_
_entity.id
_entity.type
_entity.pdbx_description
1 polymer ?
#
loop_
_entity_poly.entity_id
_entity_poly.type
_entity_poly.pdbx_seq_one_letter_code
_entity_poly.pdbx_strand_id
1 'polypeptide(L)'
;MSNNSQFQDLKARIESYENLKKEFYNLDIDEDEKIDQYIILFQKFNDEFLDACGELGISIGNVISMTDSEINDFVSLAESFVGCTYKWGAAGDVSDKKGLCFDCSGFIFYLMKQTGLIPQNAPRFTVATIPSSGYFDPIPWKNIKRGDILCKNDMSHVVIYKGNNEIIHASNSAPYPNGGVKNDNLYFTGKAYRIKGYGVV
;
A
#
# COMPACT_ATOMS: atom_id res chain seq x y z
N MET A 1 -15.26 33.38 -0.51
CA MET A 1 -13.92 33.40 0.16
C MET A 1 -12.85 33.33 -0.90
N SER A 2 -11.72 34.00 -0.77
CA SER A 2 -10.68 33.97 -1.81
C SER A 2 -9.95 32.63 -1.75
N ASN A 3 -9.54 32.08 -2.92
CA ASN A 3 -8.76 30.82 -3.01
C ASN A 3 -7.55 30.77 -2.07
N ASN A 4 -7.00 31.92 -1.72
CA ASN A 4 -5.87 32.04 -0.79
C ASN A 4 -6.25 31.70 0.67
N SER A 5 -7.46 32.06 1.11
CA SER A 5 -7.94 31.75 2.46
C SER A 5 -8.18 30.25 2.65
N GLN A 6 -8.75 29.60 1.65
CA GLN A 6 -9.01 28.14 1.66
C GLN A 6 -7.71 27.34 1.60
N PHE A 7 -6.73 27.81 0.83
CA PHE A 7 -5.41 27.18 0.78
C PHE A 7 -4.66 27.30 2.12
N GLN A 8 -4.79 28.42 2.82
CA GLN A 8 -4.19 28.60 4.16
C GLN A 8 -4.89 27.73 5.21
N ASP A 9 -6.21 27.52 5.11
CA ASP A 9 -6.96 26.62 5.99
C ASP A 9 -6.51 25.15 5.78
N LEU A 10 -6.39 24.73 4.52
CA LEU A 10 -5.89 23.39 4.19
C LEU A 10 -4.47 23.16 4.73
N LYS A 11 -3.58 24.15 4.58
CA LYS A 11 -2.22 24.08 5.11
C LYS A 11 -2.21 23.94 6.65
N ALA A 12 -3.05 24.71 7.35
CA ALA A 12 -3.16 24.63 8.80
C ALA A 12 -3.67 23.25 9.28
N ARG A 13 -4.59 22.63 8.54
CA ARG A 13 -5.09 21.26 8.84
C ARG A 13 -3.99 20.22 8.65
N ILE A 14 -3.18 20.32 7.60
CA ILE A 14 -2.03 19.43 7.37
C ILE A 14 -1.03 19.55 8.51
N GLU A 15 -0.67 20.79 8.92
CA GLU A 15 0.25 21.04 10.03
C GLU A 15 -0.29 20.49 11.37
N SER A 16 -1.60 20.62 11.59
CA SER A 16 -2.28 20.06 12.77
C SER A 16 -2.21 18.54 12.80
N TYR A 17 -2.44 17.88 11.66
CA TYR A 17 -2.33 16.44 11.55
C TYR A 17 -0.91 15.94 11.81
N GLU A 18 0.11 16.58 11.26
CA GLU A 18 1.51 16.23 11.50
C GLU A 18 1.90 16.38 12.98
N ASN A 19 1.33 17.35 13.69
CA ASN A 19 1.54 17.50 15.12
C ASN A 19 0.83 16.41 15.93
N LEU A 20 -0.42 16.09 15.60
CA LEU A 20 -1.17 14.98 16.20
C LEU A 20 -0.45 13.64 15.99
N LYS A 21 0.12 13.41 14.81
CA LYS A 21 0.92 12.23 14.49
C LYS A 21 2.13 12.12 15.40
N LYS A 22 2.85 13.24 15.65
CA LYS A 22 4.00 13.26 16.57
C LYS A 22 3.61 13.02 18.03
N GLU A 23 2.50 13.61 18.48
CA GLU A 23 1.98 13.37 19.84
C GLU A 23 1.60 11.91 20.01
N PHE A 24 0.95 11.31 19.01
CA PHE A 24 0.53 9.93 19.00
C PHE A 24 1.69 8.94 19.13
N TYR A 25 2.82 9.16 18.42
CA TYR A 25 4.00 8.29 18.54
C TYR A 25 4.66 8.34 19.94
N ASN A 26 4.37 9.39 20.71
CA ASN A 26 4.89 9.56 22.07
C ASN A 26 3.94 9.05 23.16
N LEU A 27 2.77 8.51 22.81
CA LEU A 27 1.86 7.92 23.78
C LEU A 27 2.44 6.60 24.33
N ASP A 28 2.39 6.46 25.65
CA ASP A 28 2.77 5.23 26.37
C ASP A 28 1.55 4.29 26.45
N ILE A 29 1.20 3.68 25.32
CA ILE A 29 0.09 2.73 25.19
C ILE A 29 0.60 1.48 24.46
N ASP A 30 -0.17 0.40 24.56
CA ASP A 30 0.13 -0.87 23.89
C ASP A 30 0.26 -0.69 22.36
N GLU A 31 1.18 -1.44 21.74
CA GLU A 31 1.47 -1.29 20.30
C GLU A 31 0.25 -1.65 19.42
N ASP A 32 -0.56 -2.62 19.84
CA ASP A 32 -1.76 -3.01 19.09
C ASP A 32 -2.84 -1.91 19.18
N GLU A 33 -3.00 -1.30 20.37
CA GLU A 33 -3.90 -0.16 20.56
C GLU A 33 -3.42 1.08 19.80
N LYS A 34 -2.11 1.31 19.69
CA LYS A 34 -1.52 2.36 18.85
C LYS A 34 -1.90 2.19 17.39
N ILE A 35 -1.82 0.97 16.86
CA ILE A 35 -2.13 0.68 15.47
C ILE A 35 -3.60 1.02 15.18
N ASP A 36 -4.52 0.57 16.03
CA ASP A 36 -5.96 0.82 15.84
C ASP A 36 -6.30 2.31 15.89
N GLN A 37 -5.77 3.04 16.88
CA GLN A 37 -6.00 4.48 17.00
C GLN A 37 -5.36 5.28 15.86
N TYR A 38 -4.18 4.86 15.38
CA TYR A 38 -3.53 5.48 14.23
C TYR A 38 -4.36 5.32 12.95
N ILE A 39 -4.92 4.13 12.73
CA ILE A 39 -5.81 3.87 11.59
C ILE A 39 -7.04 4.79 11.63
N ILE A 40 -7.67 4.94 12.78
CA ILE A 40 -8.85 5.81 12.95
C ILE A 40 -8.50 7.27 12.69
N LEU A 41 -7.39 7.75 13.24
CA LEU A 41 -6.92 9.13 13.06
C LEU A 41 -6.58 9.43 11.60
N PHE A 42 -5.89 8.50 10.93
CA PHE A 42 -5.51 8.63 9.53
C PHE A 42 -6.73 8.63 8.60
N GLN A 43 -7.70 7.75 8.85
CA GLN A 43 -8.95 7.71 8.08
C GLN A 43 -9.72 9.02 8.19
N LYS A 44 -9.90 9.52 9.42
CA LYS A 44 -10.58 10.78 9.65
C LYS A 44 -9.90 11.97 8.96
N PHE A 45 -8.58 12.06 9.05
CA PHE A 45 -7.82 13.10 8.36
C PHE A 45 -7.96 13.00 6.84
N ASN A 46 -7.86 11.77 6.31
CA ASN A 46 -7.94 11.55 4.88
C ASN A 46 -9.30 11.95 4.31
N ASP A 47 -10.39 11.63 5.00
CA ASP A 47 -11.74 12.02 4.59
C ASP A 47 -11.93 13.54 4.63
N GLU A 48 -11.52 14.22 5.70
CA GLU A 48 -11.58 15.67 5.82
C GLU A 48 -10.70 16.40 4.80
N PHE A 49 -9.53 15.83 4.48
CA PHE A 49 -8.62 16.36 3.46
C PHE A 49 -9.18 16.21 2.04
N LEU A 50 -9.77 15.05 1.73
CA LEU A 50 -10.40 14.77 0.44
C LEU A 50 -11.57 15.70 0.19
N ASP A 51 -12.42 15.93 1.19
CA ASP A 51 -13.55 16.87 1.12
C ASP A 51 -13.07 18.29 0.88
N ALA A 52 -12.06 18.76 1.63
CA ALA A 52 -11.50 20.09 1.46
C ALA A 52 -10.86 20.31 0.08
N CYS A 53 -10.19 19.30 -0.47
CA CYS A 53 -9.66 19.36 -1.83
C CYS A 53 -10.77 19.39 -2.88
N GLY A 54 -11.85 18.63 -2.70
CA GLY A 54 -13.05 18.66 -3.55
C GLY A 54 -13.70 20.04 -3.59
N GLU A 55 -13.86 20.71 -2.46
CA GLU A 55 -14.37 22.08 -2.36
C GLU A 55 -13.50 23.11 -3.07
N LEU A 56 -12.18 22.88 -3.15
CA LEU A 56 -11.22 23.73 -3.86
C LEU A 56 -11.14 23.43 -5.35
N GLY A 57 -11.82 22.39 -5.85
CA GLY A 57 -11.68 21.90 -7.21
C GLY A 57 -10.29 21.33 -7.52
N ILE A 58 -9.55 20.93 -6.47
CA ILE A 58 -8.22 20.31 -6.58
C ILE A 58 -8.43 18.83 -6.86
N SER A 59 -8.01 18.38 -8.03
CA SER A 59 -7.99 16.95 -8.36
C SER A 59 -6.85 16.26 -7.57
N ILE A 60 -7.20 15.44 -6.59
CA ILE A 60 -6.26 14.83 -5.64
C ILE A 60 -5.30 13.85 -6.32
N GLY A 61 -5.60 13.39 -7.51
CA GLY A 61 -4.69 12.56 -8.30
C GLY A 61 -3.31 13.18 -8.53
N ASN A 62 -3.14 14.46 -8.25
CA ASN A 62 -1.88 15.20 -8.44
C ASN A 62 -1.23 15.73 -7.15
N VAL A 63 -1.82 15.52 -5.96
CA VAL A 63 -1.37 16.20 -4.73
C VAL A 63 -0.80 15.25 -3.67
N ILE A 64 -1.12 13.97 -3.70
CA ILE A 64 -0.54 13.00 -2.78
C ILE A 64 0.67 12.35 -3.44
N SER A 65 1.82 12.96 -3.30
CA SER A 65 3.10 12.28 -3.49
C SER A 65 3.30 11.34 -2.30
N MET A 66 3.23 10.04 -2.55
CA MET A 66 3.63 9.07 -1.54
C MET A 66 5.10 9.27 -1.19
N THR A 67 5.36 9.38 0.10
CA THR A 67 6.72 9.52 0.63
C THR A 67 7.46 8.18 0.61
N ASP A 68 8.78 8.23 0.66
CA ASP A 68 9.60 7.01 0.85
C ASP A 68 9.26 6.32 2.19
N SER A 69 8.75 7.05 3.19
CA SER A 69 8.28 6.50 4.45
C SER A 69 7.06 5.59 4.26
N GLU A 70 6.02 6.05 3.55
CA GLU A 70 4.81 5.25 3.30
C GLU A 70 5.09 3.99 2.49
N ILE A 71 6.03 4.07 1.55
CA ILE A 71 6.50 2.89 0.82
C ILE A 71 7.29 1.94 1.73
N ASN A 72 8.10 2.48 2.64
CA ASN A 72 8.79 1.65 3.62
C ASN A 72 7.80 0.96 4.57
N ASP A 73 6.75 1.65 5.01
CA ASP A 73 5.69 1.07 5.83
C ASP A 73 4.95 -0.04 5.07
N PHE A 74 4.60 0.19 3.80
CA PHE A 74 4.00 -0.83 2.93
C PHE A 74 4.87 -2.08 2.79
N VAL A 75 6.17 -1.93 2.54
CA VAL A 75 7.08 -3.07 2.40
C VAL A 75 7.36 -3.73 3.75
N SER A 76 7.48 -2.97 4.85
CA SER A 76 7.68 -3.50 6.20
C SER A 76 6.48 -4.30 6.67
N LEU A 77 5.26 -3.80 6.38
CA LEU A 77 4.05 -4.55 6.63
C LEU A 77 4.03 -5.86 5.84
N ALA A 78 4.45 -5.84 4.56
CA ALA A 78 4.57 -7.06 3.77
C ALA A 78 5.51 -8.09 4.44
N GLU A 79 6.65 -7.63 4.97
CA GLU A 79 7.63 -8.48 5.66
C GLU A 79 7.06 -9.12 6.94
N SER A 80 6.16 -8.46 7.65
CA SER A 80 5.52 -9.01 8.84
C SER A 80 4.63 -10.23 8.56
N PHE A 81 4.20 -10.42 7.31
CA PHE A 81 3.38 -11.57 6.88
C PHE A 81 4.19 -12.76 6.34
N VAL A 82 5.54 -12.71 6.39
CA VAL A 82 6.38 -13.84 5.98
C VAL A 82 6.01 -15.09 6.79
N GLY A 83 5.75 -16.19 6.08
CA GLY A 83 5.28 -17.46 6.66
C GLY A 83 3.76 -17.66 6.58
N CYS A 84 2.97 -16.64 6.26
CA CYS A 84 1.53 -16.81 6.01
C CYS A 84 1.26 -17.72 4.83
N THR A 85 0.16 -18.47 4.91
CA THR A 85 -0.19 -19.49 3.92
C THR A 85 -0.68 -18.87 2.61
N TYR A 86 -0.32 -19.47 1.47
CA TYR A 86 -0.92 -19.16 0.18
C TYR A 86 -2.25 -19.90 0.02
N LYS A 87 -3.29 -19.19 -0.43
CA LYS A 87 -4.56 -19.76 -0.84
C LYS A 87 -5.08 -18.99 -2.05
N TRP A 88 -5.36 -19.69 -3.14
CA TRP A 88 -5.92 -19.09 -4.34
C TRP A 88 -7.23 -18.35 -4.03
N GLY A 89 -7.33 -17.10 -4.50
CA GLY A 89 -8.51 -16.26 -4.28
C GLY A 89 -8.53 -15.53 -2.94
N ALA A 90 -7.62 -15.79 -2.01
CA ALA A 90 -7.60 -15.16 -0.70
C ALA A 90 -6.94 -13.76 -0.72
N ALA A 91 -7.44 -12.85 0.13
CA ALA A 91 -6.93 -11.50 0.30
C ALA A 91 -6.97 -11.07 1.78
N GLY A 92 -6.36 -11.86 2.66
CA GLY A 92 -6.41 -11.67 4.10
C GLY A 92 -7.53 -12.46 4.78
N ASP A 93 -8.01 -13.52 4.14
CA ASP A 93 -8.99 -14.40 4.77
C ASP A 93 -8.33 -15.16 5.93
N VAL A 94 -9.08 -15.42 7.00
CA VAL A 94 -8.57 -16.21 8.12
C VAL A 94 -8.37 -17.66 7.66
N SER A 95 -7.14 -18.16 7.78
CA SER A 95 -6.85 -19.57 7.55
C SER A 95 -7.15 -20.41 8.80
N ASP A 96 -7.55 -21.66 8.61
CA ASP A 96 -8.10 -22.54 9.66
C ASP A 96 -7.17 -22.78 10.85
N LYS A 97 -5.87 -22.49 10.76
CA LYS A 97 -4.88 -22.85 11.79
C LYS A 97 -3.66 -21.94 11.96
N LYS A 98 -3.40 -20.96 11.09
CA LYS A 98 -2.12 -20.20 11.08
C LYS A 98 -2.25 -18.70 10.81
N GLY A 99 -3.42 -18.09 11.00
CA GLY A 99 -3.61 -16.66 10.73
C GLY A 99 -4.14 -16.38 9.32
N LEU A 100 -3.66 -15.31 8.68
CA LEU A 100 -4.17 -14.88 7.37
C LEU A 100 -3.58 -15.68 6.22
N CYS A 101 -4.34 -15.78 5.13
CA CYS A 101 -3.89 -16.37 3.88
C CYS A 101 -4.12 -15.43 2.69
N PHE A 102 -3.31 -15.59 1.65
CA PHE A 102 -3.27 -14.68 0.50
C PHE A 102 -3.01 -15.44 -0.80
N ASP A 103 -3.58 -14.97 -1.91
CA ASP A 103 -2.97 -15.18 -3.23
C ASP A 103 -2.01 -14.02 -3.57
N CYS A 104 -1.32 -14.07 -4.69
CA CYS A 104 -0.31 -13.10 -5.04
C CYS A 104 -0.86 -11.66 -5.18
N SER A 105 -2.01 -11.48 -5.83
CA SER A 105 -2.66 -10.18 -5.99
C SER A 105 -3.45 -9.77 -4.74
N GLY A 106 -4.02 -10.72 -4.04
CA GLY A 106 -4.73 -10.51 -2.79
C GLY A 106 -3.82 -10.03 -1.67
N PHE A 107 -2.58 -10.49 -1.65
CA PHE A 107 -1.56 -10.00 -0.74
C PHE A 107 -1.30 -8.50 -0.92
N ILE A 108 -1.05 -8.06 -2.14
CA ILE A 108 -0.84 -6.65 -2.46
C ILE A 108 -2.10 -5.82 -2.16
N PHE A 109 -3.27 -6.31 -2.56
CA PHE A 109 -4.54 -5.64 -2.30
C PHE A 109 -4.78 -5.44 -0.80
N TYR A 110 -4.56 -6.47 0.00
CA TYR A 110 -4.68 -6.39 1.46
C TYR A 110 -3.73 -5.36 2.04
N LEU A 111 -2.44 -5.42 1.69
CA LEU A 111 -1.43 -4.48 2.18
C LEU A 111 -1.77 -3.03 1.83
N MET A 112 -2.19 -2.76 0.59
CA MET A 112 -2.58 -1.41 0.16
C MET A 112 -3.78 -0.88 0.94
N LYS A 113 -4.73 -1.73 1.32
CA LYS A 113 -5.84 -1.35 2.20
C LYS A 113 -5.36 -1.05 3.62
N GLN A 114 -4.52 -1.91 4.19
CA GLN A 114 -4.01 -1.72 5.56
C GLN A 114 -3.12 -0.48 5.70
N THR A 115 -2.40 -0.12 4.66
CA THR A 115 -1.55 1.08 4.64
C THR A 115 -2.27 2.33 4.12
N GLY A 116 -3.57 2.25 3.84
CA GLY A 116 -4.34 3.40 3.36
C GLY A 116 -4.03 3.85 1.92
N LEU A 117 -3.25 3.05 1.16
CA LEU A 117 -2.89 3.36 -0.23
C LEU A 117 -4.06 3.22 -1.21
N ILE A 118 -5.12 2.54 -0.79
CA ILE A 118 -6.40 2.47 -1.48
C ILE A 118 -7.55 2.53 -0.48
N PRO A 119 -8.74 3.04 -0.86
CA PRO A 119 -9.91 3.09 0.01
C PRO A 119 -10.30 1.71 0.54
N GLN A 120 -10.90 1.65 1.74
CA GLN A 120 -11.36 0.40 2.34
C GLN A 120 -12.45 -0.30 1.50
N ASN A 121 -13.28 0.47 0.78
CA ASN A 121 -14.30 -0.03 -0.14
C ASN A 121 -13.78 -0.23 -1.58
N ALA A 122 -12.46 -0.13 -1.83
CA ALA A 122 -11.88 -0.34 -3.15
C ALA A 122 -12.26 -1.72 -3.71
N PRO A 123 -12.65 -1.81 -5.00
CA PRO A 123 -12.88 -3.09 -5.63
C PRO A 123 -11.57 -3.87 -5.76
N ARG A 124 -11.64 -5.19 -5.47
CA ARG A 124 -10.48 -6.06 -5.57
C ARG A 124 -9.98 -6.14 -7.01
N PHE A 125 -8.68 -5.96 -7.18
CA PHE A 125 -7.99 -6.25 -8.43
C PHE A 125 -7.35 -7.65 -8.41
N THR A 126 -7.14 -8.21 -9.58
CA THR A 126 -6.33 -9.40 -9.82
C THR A 126 -5.06 -9.01 -10.59
N VAL A 127 -4.12 -9.95 -10.77
CA VAL A 127 -2.93 -9.66 -11.58
C VAL A 127 -3.31 -9.14 -12.97
N ALA A 128 -4.30 -9.75 -13.62
CA ALA A 128 -4.77 -9.36 -14.94
C ALA A 128 -5.38 -7.94 -14.99
N THR A 129 -5.99 -7.49 -13.90
CA THR A 129 -6.66 -6.17 -13.84
C THR A 129 -5.79 -5.07 -13.21
N ILE A 130 -4.57 -5.36 -12.75
CA ILE A 130 -3.64 -4.31 -12.26
C ILE A 130 -3.53 -3.14 -13.25
N PRO A 131 -3.33 -3.36 -14.57
CA PRO A 131 -3.16 -2.24 -15.52
C PRO A 131 -4.37 -1.32 -15.63
N SER A 132 -5.57 -1.82 -15.35
CA SER A 132 -6.85 -1.08 -15.47
C SER A 132 -7.50 -0.76 -14.13
N SER A 133 -6.89 -1.12 -13.02
CA SER A 133 -7.47 -0.93 -11.67
C SER A 133 -7.57 0.54 -11.24
N GLY A 134 -6.81 1.42 -11.90
CA GLY A 134 -6.75 2.83 -11.53
C GLY A 134 -5.75 3.16 -10.42
N TYR A 135 -5.16 2.16 -9.77
CA TYR A 135 -4.26 2.34 -8.60
C TYR A 135 -2.77 2.34 -8.95
N PHE A 136 -2.42 2.04 -10.19
CA PHE A 136 -1.03 1.87 -10.62
C PHE A 136 -0.75 2.58 -11.94
N ASP A 137 0.48 3.08 -12.07
CA ASP A 137 1.02 3.62 -13.31
C ASP A 137 2.09 2.67 -13.88
N PRO A 138 2.06 2.36 -15.18
CA PRO A 138 3.10 1.56 -15.80
C PRO A 138 4.42 2.33 -15.81
N ILE A 139 5.52 1.64 -15.49
CA ILE A 139 6.87 2.22 -15.51
C ILE A 139 7.82 1.36 -16.33
N PRO A 140 8.85 1.97 -16.94
CA PRO A 140 9.92 1.21 -17.58
C PRO A 140 10.64 0.31 -16.57
N TRP A 141 10.93 -0.94 -16.95
CA TRP A 141 11.61 -1.91 -16.07
C TRP A 141 12.93 -1.40 -15.50
N LYS A 142 13.69 -0.62 -16.27
CA LYS A 142 14.96 -0.01 -15.82
C LYS A 142 14.79 1.02 -14.68
N ASN A 143 13.57 1.47 -14.44
CA ASN A 143 13.24 2.51 -13.45
C ASN A 143 12.59 1.91 -12.19
N ILE A 144 12.59 0.59 -12.03
CA ILE A 144 12.01 -0.05 -10.84
C ILE A 144 12.75 0.39 -9.58
N LYS A 145 11.98 0.64 -8.51
CA LYS A 145 12.47 0.97 -7.18
C LYS A 145 11.67 0.27 -6.10
N ARG A 146 12.16 0.31 -4.86
CA ARG A 146 11.49 -0.29 -3.71
C ARG A 146 10.00 0.10 -3.66
N GLY A 147 9.12 -0.88 -3.42
CA GLY A 147 7.67 -0.73 -3.38
C GLY A 147 6.98 -0.86 -4.73
N ASP A 148 7.70 -0.89 -5.85
CA ASP A 148 7.08 -1.14 -7.16
C ASP A 148 6.54 -2.56 -7.26
N ILE A 149 5.47 -2.71 -8.03
CA ILE A 149 4.76 -3.96 -8.26
C ILE A 149 5.20 -4.55 -9.59
N LEU A 150 5.73 -5.76 -9.55
CA LEU A 150 6.28 -6.43 -10.74
C LEU A 150 5.39 -7.62 -11.13
N CYS A 151 4.93 -7.64 -12.37
CA CYS A 151 4.12 -8.72 -12.93
C CYS A 151 4.91 -9.50 -13.96
N LYS A 152 4.74 -10.82 -14.00
CA LYS A 152 5.21 -11.62 -15.13
C LYS A 152 4.53 -11.16 -16.42
N ASN A 153 5.18 -11.35 -17.57
CA ASN A 153 4.66 -10.91 -18.86
C ASN A 153 3.29 -11.51 -19.21
N ASP A 154 3.07 -12.75 -18.82
CA ASP A 154 1.81 -13.48 -18.99
C ASP A 154 0.73 -13.13 -17.94
N MET A 155 1.02 -12.19 -17.03
CA MET A 155 0.15 -11.77 -15.94
C MET A 155 -0.29 -12.92 -15.01
N SER A 156 0.50 -13.98 -14.93
CA SER A 156 0.19 -15.15 -14.06
C SER A 156 0.62 -14.94 -12.62
N HIS A 157 1.51 -13.99 -12.35
CA HIS A 157 2.05 -13.73 -11.01
C HIS A 157 2.46 -12.29 -10.81
N VAL A 158 2.39 -11.84 -9.56
CA VAL A 158 2.76 -10.48 -9.14
C VAL A 158 3.54 -10.53 -7.83
N VAL A 159 4.53 -9.63 -7.70
CA VAL A 159 5.41 -9.50 -6.54
C VAL A 159 5.63 -8.03 -6.18
N ILE A 160 6.08 -7.76 -4.97
CA ILE A 160 6.55 -6.44 -4.52
C ILE A 160 8.08 -6.43 -4.60
N TYR A 161 8.63 -5.41 -5.25
CA TYR A 161 10.08 -5.21 -5.31
C TYR A 161 10.60 -4.54 -4.05
N LYS A 162 11.54 -5.15 -3.37
CA LYS A 162 12.13 -4.63 -2.13
C LYS A 162 13.36 -3.74 -2.35
N GLY A 163 13.90 -3.72 -3.56
CA GLY A 163 15.21 -3.18 -3.87
C GLY A 163 16.30 -4.27 -3.90
N ASN A 164 17.48 -3.92 -4.36
CA ASN A 164 18.67 -4.82 -4.35
C ASN A 164 18.42 -6.21 -4.94
N ASN A 165 17.60 -6.31 -5.97
CA ASN A 165 17.21 -7.58 -6.60
C ASN A 165 16.41 -8.54 -5.68
N GLU A 166 15.80 -8.03 -4.63
CA GLU A 166 14.92 -8.80 -3.73
C GLU A 166 13.46 -8.49 -3.98
N ILE A 167 12.62 -9.50 -3.75
CA ILE A 167 11.17 -9.42 -3.83
C ILE A 167 10.51 -10.04 -2.60
N ILE A 168 9.26 -9.65 -2.33
CA ILE A 168 8.37 -10.35 -1.41
C ILE A 168 7.04 -10.63 -2.10
N HIS A 169 6.51 -11.83 -1.92
CA HIS A 169 5.28 -12.26 -2.57
C HIS A 169 4.57 -13.42 -1.86
N ALA A 170 3.28 -13.56 -2.08
CA ALA A 170 2.57 -14.81 -1.82
C ALA A 170 2.80 -15.74 -3.03
N SER A 171 3.63 -16.78 -2.84
CA SER A 171 4.23 -17.56 -3.94
C SER A 171 3.33 -18.69 -4.45
N ASN A 172 3.11 -19.72 -3.66
CA ASN A 172 2.35 -20.92 -4.00
C ASN A 172 1.86 -21.65 -2.74
N SER A 173 1.08 -22.71 -2.89
CA SER A 173 0.46 -23.45 -1.80
C SER A 173 1.38 -24.43 -1.04
N ALA A 174 2.66 -24.51 -1.39
CA ALA A 174 3.60 -25.29 -0.60
C ALA A 174 3.77 -24.65 0.81
N PRO A 175 4.09 -25.44 1.84
CA PRO A 175 4.42 -24.87 3.14
C PRO A 175 5.65 -23.96 3.08
N TYR A 176 5.69 -22.95 3.97
CA TYR A 176 6.89 -22.14 4.16
C TYR A 176 8.09 -23.04 4.59
N PRO A 177 9.31 -22.82 4.11
CA PRO A 177 9.78 -21.70 3.30
C PRO A 177 9.61 -21.88 1.76
N ASN A 178 9.09 -22.99 1.29
CA ASN A 178 8.97 -23.29 -0.14
C ASN A 178 7.78 -22.60 -0.81
N GLY A 179 6.79 -22.16 -0.04
CA GLY A 179 5.60 -21.44 -0.50
C GLY A 179 5.08 -20.48 0.56
N GLY A 180 3.84 -20.02 0.41
CA GLY A 180 3.26 -18.98 1.24
C GLY A 180 3.84 -17.60 0.93
N VAL A 181 3.72 -16.68 1.89
CA VAL A 181 4.37 -15.37 1.83
C VAL A 181 5.84 -15.53 2.17
N LYS A 182 6.71 -15.11 1.26
CA LYS A 182 8.17 -15.27 1.43
C LYS A 182 8.97 -14.22 0.67
N ASN A 183 10.23 -14.06 1.07
CA ASN A 183 11.23 -13.32 0.34
C ASN A 183 11.94 -14.23 -0.68
N ASP A 184 12.23 -13.70 -1.85
CA ASP A 184 13.01 -14.35 -2.89
C ASP A 184 13.92 -13.33 -3.60
N ASN A 185 14.86 -13.81 -4.38
CA ASN A 185 15.53 -12.97 -5.38
C ASN A 185 14.60 -12.77 -6.58
N LEU A 186 14.72 -11.62 -7.24
CA LEU A 186 13.99 -11.35 -8.47
C LEU A 186 14.46 -12.32 -9.58
N TYR A 187 13.58 -13.20 -10.04
CA TYR A 187 13.87 -14.32 -10.93
C TYR A 187 13.22 -14.20 -12.31
N PHE A 188 12.61 -13.06 -12.63
CA PHE A 188 12.00 -12.81 -13.93
C PHE A 188 12.15 -11.36 -14.37
N THR A 189 11.93 -11.11 -15.64
CA THR A 189 11.70 -9.79 -16.22
C THR A 189 10.26 -9.74 -16.74
N GLY A 190 9.59 -8.61 -16.56
CA GLY A 190 8.18 -8.51 -16.92
C GLY A 190 7.68 -7.08 -17.03
N LYS A 191 6.44 -6.85 -16.61
CA LYS A 191 5.81 -5.54 -16.55
C LYS A 191 5.99 -4.96 -15.15
N ALA A 192 6.31 -3.67 -15.07
CA ALA A 192 6.47 -2.98 -13.80
C ALA A 192 5.43 -1.87 -13.65
N TYR A 193 4.93 -1.72 -12.45
CA TYR A 193 3.91 -0.76 -12.10
C TYR A 193 4.28 -0.07 -10.79
N ARG A 194 4.05 1.23 -10.72
CA ARG A 194 4.20 2.04 -9.53
C ARG A 194 2.85 2.35 -8.93
N ILE A 195 2.74 2.28 -7.61
CA ILE A 195 1.54 2.73 -6.90
C ILE A 195 1.39 4.24 -7.19
N LYS A 196 0.18 4.67 -7.59
CA LYS A 196 -0.09 6.07 -7.92
C LYS A 196 0.25 6.99 -6.74
N GLY A 197 0.80 8.14 -7.07
CA GLY A 197 1.28 9.10 -6.08
C GLY A 197 2.71 8.86 -5.60
N TYR A 198 3.31 7.68 -5.85
CA TYR A 198 4.68 7.43 -5.42
C TYR A 198 5.73 8.04 -6.37
N GLY A 199 6.51 8.99 -5.84
CA GLY A 199 7.64 9.59 -6.57
C GLY A 199 7.25 10.56 -7.67
N VAL A 200 6.06 11.15 -7.59
CA VAL A 200 5.70 12.34 -8.36
C VAL A 200 6.23 13.55 -7.58
N VAL A 201 7.35 14.10 -8.02
CA VAL A 201 7.92 15.37 -7.53
C VAL A 201 7.50 16.46 -8.50
#